data_37f9f8e2923ce01e972c91af46a4b2d4
#
_entry.id   37f9f8e2923ce01e972c91af46a4b2d4
#
_cell.length_a   1.000
_cell.length_b   1.000
_cell.length_c   1.000
_cell.angle_alpha   90.00
_cell.angle_beta   90.00
_cell.angle_gamma   90.00
#
_symmetry.space_group_name_H-M   'P 1'
#
loop_
_entity.id
_entity.type
_entity.pdbx_description
1 polymer ?
#
loop_
_entity_poly.entity_id
_entity_poly.type
_entity_poly.pdbx_seq_one_letter_code
_entity_poly.pdbx_strand_id
1 'polypeptide(L)'
;MRQFSTNPYRQSPNQKFACSIANFKLYTVFPFSLPSSQVNISTFAFLFSEVVQYNQQRVTSLAQLHEKLADLGRHVGFRMIDLLCVRDRAPKRETRIVNILWFIQKTVWKTLFGKEADRLEQATATEATYYLFEDEPLVNKFVSVPKEQSSFNCAAFMAGTVEAFLCGVQFPCRVKAFLVKEQTTTAFEITFEDSVIERDKRLEANK
;
A
#
# COMPACT_ATOMS: atom_id res chain seq x y z
N MET A 1 29.95 22.28 -0.05
CA MET A 1 28.55 21.98 0.33
C MET A 1 28.15 20.69 -0.35
N ARG A 2 28.10 19.60 0.39
CA ARG A 2 27.73 18.27 -0.16
C ARG A 2 26.33 17.97 0.29
N GLN A 3 25.40 17.91 -0.67
CA GLN A 3 24.04 17.43 -0.44
C GLN A 3 24.07 15.90 -0.38
N PHE A 4 23.81 15.35 0.78
CA PHE A 4 23.54 13.92 0.95
C PHE A 4 22.02 13.72 0.86
N SER A 5 21.54 13.40 -0.34
CA SER A 5 20.22 12.81 -0.55
C SER A 5 20.42 11.31 -0.74
N THR A 6 20.56 10.58 0.34
CA THR A 6 20.52 9.11 0.30
C THR A 6 19.13 8.65 0.72
N ASN A 7 18.34 8.23 -0.24
CA ASN A 7 17.13 7.47 0.00
C ASN A 7 17.56 6.13 0.65
N PRO A 8 17.20 5.84 1.92
CA PRO A 8 17.66 4.64 2.63
C PRO A 8 17.16 3.34 2.00
N TYR A 9 16.23 3.41 1.05
CA TYR A 9 15.68 2.23 0.36
C TYR A 9 16.22 2.05 -1.05
N ARG A 10 17.23 2.82 -1.47
CA ARG A 10 17.94 2.56 -2.72
C ARG A 10 18.90 1.40 -2.51
N GLN A 11 18.37 0.19 -2.45
CA GLN A 11 19.15 -1.02 -2.51
C GLN A 11 19.84 -1.11 -3.88
N SER A 12 21.10 -1.52 -3.87
CA SER A 12 21.92 -1.67 -5.07
C SER A 12 21.22 -2.56 -6.10
N PRO A 13 21.40 -2.34 -7.41
CA PRO A 13 20.69 -3.04 -8.48
C PRO A 13 20.96 -4.55 -8.55
N ASN A 14 21.79 -5.09 -7.67
CA ASN A 14 22.19 -6.51 -7.66
C ASN A 14 21.63 -7.37 -6.52
N GLN A 15 20.83 -6.82 -5.60
CA GLN A 15 20.02 -7.68 -4.75
C GLN A 15 18.75 -8.07 -5.52
N LYS A 16 18.89 -9.13 -6.30
CA LYS A 16 17.80 -9.92 -6.83
C LYS A 16 17.01 -10.45 -5.63
N PHE A 17 16.00 -9.71 -5.17
CA PHE A 17 14.86 -10.30 -4.53
C PHE A 17 14.11 -11.07 -5.63
N ALA A 18 14.77 -12.10 -6.14
CA ALA A 18 14.05 -13.21 -6.64
C ALA A 18 13.34 -13.76 -5.40
N CYS A 19 12.04 -13.48 -5.24
CA CYS A 19 11.16 -14.42 -4.62
C CYS A 19 11.41 -15.70 -5.41
N SER A 20 12.39 -16.48 -4.95
CA SER A 20 12.85 -17.67 -5.63
C SER A 20 11.69 -18.64 -5.46
N ILE A 21 10.88 -18.77 -6.49
CA ILE A 21 9.87 -19.83 -6.63
C ILE A 21 10.48 -21.21 -6.35
N ALA A 22 11.80 -21.36 -6.48
CA ALA A 22 12.54 -22.58 -6.14
C ALA A 22 12.53 -22.90 -4.63
N ASN A 23 12.49 -21.91 -3.73
CA ASN A 23 12.40 -22.14 -2.28
C ASN A 23 10.96 -22.30 -1.79
N PHE A 24 9.96 -21.96 -2.60
CA PHE A 24 8.56 -22.07 -2.24
C PHE A 24 8.09 -23.54 -2.08
N LYS A 25 8.78 -24.48 -2.71
CA LYS A 25 8.49 -25.92 -2.58
C LYS A 25 8.72 -26.48 -1.16
N LEU A 26 9.50 -25.78 -0.34
CA LEU A 26 9.78 -26.24 1.04
C LEU A 26 8.65 -25.90 2.02
N TYR A 27 7.85 -24.87 1.72
CA TYR A 27 6.74 -24.45 2.60
C TYR A 27 5.43 -25.17 2.33
N THR A 28 5.31 -25.88 1.20
CA THR A 28 4.12 -26.68 0.85
C THR A 28 4.03 -28.00 1.59
N VAL A 29 5.07 -28.40 2.35
CA VAL A 29 5.11 -29.68 3.09
C VAL A 29 4.49 -29.56 4.49
N PHE A 30 4.31 -28.36 5.01
CA PHE A 30 3.59 -28.18 6.28
C PHE A 30 2.16 -27.70 6.03
N PRO A 31 1.15 -28.53 6.34
CA PRO A 31 -0.22 -28.09 6.40
C PRO A 31 -0.42 -27.23 7.66
N PHE A 32 0.31 -26.13 7.76
CA PHE A 32 0.09 -25.16 8.81
C PHE A 32 -1.04 -24.24 8.33
N SER A 33 -2.26 -24.65 8.61
CA SER A 33 -3.38 -23.70 8.65
C SER A 33 -3.09 -22.78 9.83
N LEU A 34 -2.44 -21.64 9.54
CA LEU A 34 -2.33 -20.57 10.52
C LEU A 34 -3.76 -20.23 10.96
N PRO A 35 -4.09 -20.40 12.23
CA PRO A 35 -5.40 -20.00 12.70
C PRO A 35 -5.55 -18.51 12.37
N SER A 36 -6.64 -18.16 11.71
CA SER A 36 -6.99 -16.75 11.50
C SER A 36 -7.34 -16.18 12.88
N SER A 37 -6.33 -15.76 13.65
CA SER A 37 -6.58 -15.07 14.89
C SER A 37 -7.16 -13.70 14.54
N GLN A 38 -8.47 -13.58 14.71
CA GLN A 38 -9.15 -12.30 14.54
C GLN A 38 -8.86 -11.46 15.76
N VAL A 39 -8.33 -10.27 15.56
CA VAL A 39 -8.13 -9.26 16.58
C VAL A 39 -9.35 -8.36 16.61
N ASN A 40 -9.80 -7.99 17.81
CA ASN A 40 -10.91 -7.04 17.95
C ASN A 40 -10.52 -5.70 17.32
N ILE A 41 -11.44 -5.12 16.54
CA ILE A 41 -11.26 -3.84 15.88
C ILE A 41 -10.92 -2.70 16.88
N SER A 42 -11.43 -2.79 18.10
CA SER A 42 -11.12 -1.83 19.17
C SER A 42 -9.63 -1.85 19.54
N THR A 43 -9.00 -3.03 19.54
CA THR A 43 -7.57 -3.16 19.82
C THR A 43 -6.74 -2.46 18.72
N PHE A 44 -7.13 -2.64 17.47
CA PHE A 44 -6.52 -1.91 16.36
C PHE A 44 -6.73 -0.40 16.49
N ALA A 45 -7.94 0.03 16.80
CA ALA A 45 -8.27 1.44 16.95
C ALA A 45 -7.44 2.13 18.04
N PHE A 46 -7.30 1.53 19.22
CA PHE A 46 -6.47 2.06 20.30
C PHE A 46 -4.99 2.09 19.92
N LEU A 47 -4.47 1.02 19.35
CA LEU A 47 -3.09 0.97 18.90
C LEU A 47 -2.81 2.05 17.84
N PHE A 48 -3.69 2.18 16.86
CA PHE A 48 -3.50 3.14 15.77
C PHE A 48 -3.61 4.58 16.26
N SER A 49 -4.55 4.87 17.15
CA SER A 49 -4.68 6.19 17.77
C SER A 49 -3.41 6.57 18.54
N GLU A 50 -2.84 5.65 19.30
CA GLU A 50 -1.58 5.89 20.02
C GLU A 50 -0.40 6.11 19.07
N VAL A 51 -0.35 5.35 17.97
CA VAL A 51 0.68 5.53 16.93
C VAL A 51 0.59 6.92 16.29
N VAL A 52 -0.62 7.41 16.00
CA VAL A 52 -0.83 8.75 15.45
C VAL A 52 -0.37 9.81 16.46
N GLN A 53 -0.79 9.70 17.72
CA GLN A 53 -0.43 10.63 18.79
C GLN A 53 1.08 10.65 19.05
N TYR A 54 1.71 9.48 19.09
CA TYR A 54 3.15 9.33 19.26
C TYR A 54 3.94 10.04 18.14
N ASN A 55 3.52 9.87 16.89
CA ASN A 55 4.16 10.54 15.77
C ASN A 55 3.89 12.05 15.76
N GLN A 56 2.67 12.47 16.10
CA GLN A 56 2.31 13.90 16.17
C GLN A 56 3.19 14.68 17.15
N GLN A 57 3.54 14.09 18.28
CA GLN A 57 4.44 14.72 19.27
C GLN A 57 5.90 14.89 18.79
N ARG A 58 6.29 14.21 17.72
CA ARG A 58 7.68 14.15 17.20
C ARG A 58 7.90 14.87 15.88
N VAL A 59 6.86 15.46 15.34
CA VAL A 59 6.91 16.18 14.07
C VAL A 59 6.46 17.62 14.26
N THR A 60 6.96 18.50 13.42
CA THR A 60 6.65 19.95 13.47
C THR A 60 5.63 20.35 12.39
N SER A 61 5.38 19.48 11.39
CA SER A 61 4.46 19.78 10.30
C SER A 61 3.57 18.59 9.94
N LEU A 62 2.38 18.88 9.41
CA LEU A 62 1.44 17.85 8.92
C LEU A 62 2.05 17.00 7.79
N ALA A 63 2.87 17.61 6.93
CA ALA A 63 3.55 16.87 5.86
C ALA A 63 4.52 15.81 6.41
N GLN A 64 5.26 16.14 7.47
CA GLN A 64 6.12 15.17 8.16
C GLN A 64 5.30 14.07 8.83
N LEU A 65 4.13 14.40 9.38
CA LEU A 65 3.25 13.40 10.00
C LEU A 65 2.72 12.42 8.95
N HIS A 66 2.27 12.92 7.79
CA HIS A 66 1.87 12.06 6.67
C HIS A 66 3.00 11.14 6.22
N GLU A 67 4.22 11.64 6.08
CA GLU A 67 5.37 10.84 5.68
C GLU A 67 5.71 9.76 6.73
N LYS A 68 5.66 10.09 8.02
CA LYS A 68 5.87 9.10 9.10
C LYS A 68 4.82 8.00 9.11
N LEU A 69 3.56 8.35 8.86
CA LEU A 69 2.48 7.36 8.74
C LEU A 69 2.65 6.49 7.48
N ALA A 70 3.05 7.10 6.37
CA ALA A 70 3.34 6.37 5.15
C ALA A 70 4.55 5.43 5.32
N ASP A 71 5.62 5.86 6.01
CA ASP A 71 6.77 5.01 6.34
C ASP A 71 6.34 3.77 7.15
N LEU A 72 5.51 3.97 8.18
CA LEU A 72 4.97 2.87 8.95
C LEU A 72 4.14 1.93 8.06
N GLY A 73 3.32 2.49 7.19
CA GLY A 73 2.55 1.74 6.20
C GLY A 73 3.45 0.91 5.28
N ARG A 74 4.55 1.48 4.80
CA ARG A 74 5.54 0.77 3.97
C ARG A 74 6.12 -0.46 4.69
N HIS A 75 6.44 -0.34 5.96
CA HIS A 75 6.91 -1.48 6.76
C HIS A 75 5.87 -2.61 6.88
N VAL A 76 4.60 -2.27 6.99
CA VAL A 76 3.52 -3.25 7.00
C VAL A 76 3.34 -3.88 5.63
N GLY A 77 3.30 -3.05 4.56
CA GLY A 77 3.08 -3.48 3.19
C GLY A 77 4.07 -4.55 2.72
N PHE A 78 5.36 -4.36 3.01
CA PHE A 78 6.38 -5.36 2.66
C PHE A 78 6.15 -6.72 3.32
N ARG A 79 5.72 -6.76 4.58
CA ARG A 79 5.42 -8.01 5.29
C ARG A 79 4.15 -8.69 4.81
N MET A 80 3.21 -7.91 4.28
CA MET A 80 1.94 -8.43 3.76
C MET A 80 2.12 -9.25 2.48
N ILE A 81 3.15 -8.96 1.68
CA ILE A 81 3.43 -9.73 0.45
C ILE A 81 3.66 -11.20 0.78
N ASP A 82 4.56 -11.47 1.71
CA ASP A 82 4.87 -12.85 2.12
C ASP A 82 3.65 -13.55 2.72
N LEU A 83 2.89 -12.83 3.56
CA LEU A 83 1.69 -13.36 4.18
C LEU A 83 0.62 -13.74 3.14
N LEU A 84 0.39 -12.89 2.13
CA LEU A 84 -0.57 -13.16 1.07
C LEU A 84 -0.11 -14.32 0.18
N CYS A 85 1.17 -14.36 -0.17
CA CYS A 85 1.74 -15.48 -0.94
C CYS A 85 1.58 -16.83 -0.22
N VAL A 86 1.72 -16.85 1.12
CA VAL A 86 1.53 -18.08 1.91
C VAL A 86 0.06 -18.46 2.03
N ARG A 87 -0.85 -17.50 2.15
CA ARG A 87 -2.29 -17.75 2.28
C ARG A 87 -2.96 -18.15 0.96
N ASP A 88 -2.49 -17.60 -0.14
CA ASP A 88 -2.96 -17.97 -1.48
C ASP A 88 -2.24 -19.24 -1.93
N ARG A 89 -2.96 -20.36 -1.97
CA ARG A 89 -2.41 -21.67 -2.32
C ARG A 89 -1.92 -21.78 -3.77
N ALA A 90 -2.31 -20.85 -4.63
CA ALA A 90 -1.91 -20.79 -6.03
C ALA A 90 -1.62 -19.35 -6.46
N PRO A 91 -0.56 -18.73 -5.91
CA PRO A 91 -0.24 -17.36 -6.23
C PRO A 91 0.11 -17.22 -7.71
N LYS A 92 -0.78 -16.56 -8.45
CA LYS A 92 -0.53 -16.21 -9.84
C LYS A 92 0.18 -14.87 -9.89
N ARG A 93 1.33 -14.82 -10.58
CA ARG A 93 2.02 -13.56 -10.79
C ARG A 93 1.27 -12.71 -11.81
N GLU A 94 0.75 -11.58 -11.36
CA GLU A 94 0.17 -10.58 -12.25
C GLU A 94 1.29 -9.78 -12.91
N THR A 95 1.21 -9.64 -14.24
CA THR A 95 2.23 -8.97 -15.05
C THR A 95 1.74 -7.62 -15.60
N ARG A 96 0.41 -7.42 -15.65
CA ARG A 96 -0.23 -6.22 -16.18
C ARG A 96 -0.62 -5.27 -15.07
N ILE A 97 -0.52 -3.96 -15.32
CA ILE A 97 -0.87 -2.90 -14.36
C ILE A 97 -2.33 -3.05 -13.91
N VAL A 98 -3.24 -3.19 -14.85
CA VAL A 98 -4.66 -3.30 -14.54
C VAL A 98 -4.96 -4.52 -13.65
N ASN A 99 -4.35 -5.66 -13.94
CA ASN A 99 -4.58 -6.88 -13.17
C ASN A 99 -4.08 -6.78 -11.74
N ILE A 100 -2.87 -6.21 -11.54
CA ILE A 100 -2.35 -6.05 -10.18
C ILE A 100 -3.17 -5.04 -9.37
N LEU A 101 -3.69 -3.98 -9.99
CA LEU A 101 -4.58 -3.03 -9.33
C LEU A 101 -5.92 -3.67 -8.95
N TRP A 102 -6.49 -4.51 -9.82
CA TRP A 102 -7.68 -5.30 -9.49
C TRP A 102 -7.43 -6.30 -8.36
N PHE A 103 -6.26 -6.92 -8.35
CA PHE A 103 -5.86 -7.79 -7.25
C PHE A 103 -5.75 -7.03 -5.93
N ILE A 104 -5.19 -5.82 -5.95
CA ILE A 104 -5.15 -4.95 -4.77
C ILE A 104 -6.55 -4.60 -4.32
N GLN A 105 -7.41 -4.10 -5.21
CA GLN A 105 -8.78 -3.68 -4.90
C GLN A 105 -9.60 -4.80 -4.24
N LYS A 106 -9.55 -6.01 -4.79
CA LYS A 106 -10.41 -7.11 -4.35
C LYS A 106 -9.80 -7.99 -3.27
N THR A 107 -8.53 -8.36 -3.42
CA THR A 107 -7.90 -9.37 -2.56
C THR A 107 -7.11 -8.74 -1.43
N VAL A 108 -6.18 -7.84 -1.76
CA VAL A 108 -5.30 -7.22 -0.76
C VAL A 108 -6.12 -6.35 0.18
N TRP A 109 -6.99 -5.51 -0.37
CA TRP A 109 -7.84 -4.60 0.40
C TRP A 109 -8.77 -5.34 1.35
N LYS A 110 -9.43 -6.37 0.84
CA LYS A 110 -10.30 -7.23 1.65
C LYS A 110 -9.55 -7.95 2.76
N THR A 111 -8.34 -8.39 2.50
CA THR A 111 -7.51 -9.08 3.52
C THR A 111 -7.05 -8.13 4.61
N LEU A 112 -6.72 -6.87 4.27
CA LEU A 112 -6.23 -5.86 5.21
C LEU A 112 -7.36 -5.19 5.98
N PHE A 113 -8.42 -4.80 5.29
CA PHE A 113 -9.45 -3.89 5.83
C PHE A 113 -10.84 -4.53 5.93
N GLY A 114 -10.97 -5.81 5.54
CA GLY A 114 -12.22 -6.57 5.66
C GLY A 114 -13.26 -6.32 4.58
N LYS A 115 -13.08 -5.30 3.73
CA LYS A 115 -13.94 -4.97 2.58
C LYS A 115 -13.12 -4.74 1.33
N GLU A 116 -13.74 -4.81 0.17
CA GLU A 116 -13.12 -4.42 -1.11
C GLU A 116 -13.08 -2.90 -1.21
N ALA A 117 -12.11 -2.33 -1.94
CA ALA A 117 -12.12 -0.90 -2.22
C ALA A 117 -13.23 -0.55 -3.20
N ASP A 118 -13.84 0.63 -3.00
CA ASP A 118 -15.10 0.96 -3.66
C ASP A 118 -14.97 1.15 -5.16
N ARG A 119 -13.95 1.89 -5.63
CA ARG A 119 -13.75 2.20 -7.05
C ARG A 119 -12.29 2.26 -7.43
N LEU A 120 -12.00 1.89 -8.66
CA LEU A 120 -10.70 2.02 -9.31
C LEU A 120 -10.91 2.77 -10.64
N GLU A 121 -10.22 3.87 -10.83
CA GLU A 121 -10.33 4.71 -12.02
C GLU A 121 -8.93 5.02 -12.55
N GLN A 122 -8.80 5.16 -13.87
CA GLN A 122 -7.57 5.65 -14.51
C GLN A 122 -7.68 7.16 -14.72
N ALA A 123 -6.59 7.88 -14.50
CA ALA A 123 -6.55 9.31 -14.78
C ALA A 123 -6.68 9.59 -16.28
N THR A 124 -7.51 10.56 -16.63
CA THR A 124 -7.71 10.95 -18.04
C THR A 124 -6.48 11.71 -18.60
N ALA A 125 -5.74 12.40 -17.72
CA ALA A 125 -4.62 13.26 -18.10
C ALA A 125 -3.30 12.50 -18.30
N THR A 126 -3.12 11.37 -17.61
CA THR A 126 -1.86 10.61 -17.61
C THR A 126 -2.13 9.10 -17.58
N GLU A 127 -1.53 8.37 -18.53
CA GLU A 127 -1.64 6.90 -18.58
C GLU A 127 -1.01 6.21 -17.37
N ALA A 128 -0.11 6.89 -16.66
CA ALA A 128 0.67 6.38 -15.55
C ALA A 128 -0.04 6.44 -14.20
N THR A 129 -1.15 7.17 -14.11
CA THR A 129 -1.80 7.48 -12.83
C THR A 129 -3.16 6.80 -12.72
N TYR A 130 -3.38 6.16 -11.60
CA TYR A 130 -4.63 5.49 -11.24
C TYR A 130 -5.11 6.01 -9.89
N TYR A 131 -6.42 6.01 -9.71
CA TYR A 131 -7.08 6.40 -8.47
C TYR A 131 -7.85 5.23 -7.90
N LEU A 132 -7.54 4.88 -6.66
CA LEU A 132 -8.31 3.94 -5.87
C LEU A 132 -9.11 4.73 -4.84
N PHE A 133 -10.42 4.55 -4.82
CA PHE A 133 -11.32 5.27 -3.91
C PHE A 133 -11.81 4.35 -2.79
N GLU A 134 -11.87 4.92 -1.60
CA GLU A 134 -12.39 4.28 -0.42
C GLU A 134 -13.28 5.24 0.33
N ASP A 135 -14.55 4.88 0.48
CA ASP A 135 -15.49 5.58 1.34
C ASP A 135 -15.28 5.11 2.78
N GLU A 136 -15.07 6.02 3.70
CA GLU A 136 -14.82 5.75 5.11
C GLU A 136 -13.64 4.78 5.37
N PRO A 137 -12.39 5.19 5.10
CA PRO A 137 -11.22 4.37 5.43
C PRO A 137 -11.20 3.97 6.90
N LEU A 138 -10.91 2.69 7.16
CA LEU A 138 -10.90 2.13 8.53
C LEU A 138 -10.02 2.95 9.48
N VAL A 139 -8.88 3.44 8.98
CA VAL A 139 -7.92 4.22 9.77
C VAL A 139 -8.42 5.60 10.16
N ASN A 140 -9.36 6.18 9.40
CA ASN A 140 -9.94 7.48 9.71
C ASN A 140 -11.13 7.38 10.66
N LYS A 141 -11.79 6.23 10.73
CA LYS A 141 -13.03 6.03 11.49
C LYS A 141 -12.88 6.31 12.99
N PHE A 142 -11.71 6.04 13.56
CA PHE A 142 -11.48 6.12 15.01
C PHE A 142 -10.60 7.30 15.40
N VAL A 143 -10.21 8.15 14.46
CA VAL A 143 -9.36 9.32 14.73
C VAL A 143 -10.15 10.58 14.47
N SER A 144 -10.39 11.36 15.54
CA SER A 144 -11.00 12.67 15.41
C SER A 144 -9.94 13.72 15.09
N VAL A 145 -10.11 14.40 13.96
CA VAL A 145 -9.20 15.45 13.51
C VAL A 145 -9.81 16.83 13.87
N PRO A 146 -9.07 17.71 14.56
CA PRO A 146 -9.53 19.07 14.82
C PRO A 146 -9.81 19.83 13.52
N LYS A 147 -10.82 20.70 13.51
CA LYS A 147 -11.20 21.49 12.33
C LYS A 147 -10.06 22.33 11.75
N GLU A 148 -9.14 22.76 12.60
CA GLU A 148 -7.94 23.53 12.24
C GLU A 148 -6.93 22.69 11.42
N GLN A 149 -6.99 21.38 11.50
CA GLN A 149 -6.14 20.42 10.81
C GLN A 149 -6.92 19.58 9.79
N SER A 150 -7.94 20.14 9.19
CA SER A 150 -8.86 19.44 8.26
C SER A 150 -8.17 18.78 7.06
N SER A 151 -6.94 19.16 6.74
CA SER A 151 -6.11 18.54 5.70
C SER A 151 -5.38 17.27 6.16
N PHE A 152 -5.45 16.93 7.47
CA PHE A 152 -4.82 15.72 7.98
C PHE A 152 -5.63 14.49 7.62
N ASN A 153 -4.96 13.49 7.04
CA ASN A 153 -5.58 12.23 6.65
C ASN A 153 -4.71 11.06 7.11
N CYS A 154 -5.23 10.26 8.03
CA CYS A 154 -4.56 9.05 8.51
C CYS A 154 -4.39 7.99 7.42
N ALA A 155 -5.12 8.08 6.30
CA ALA A 155 -5.01 7.18 5.18
C ALA A 155 -3.63 7.22 4.48
N ALA A 156 -2.76 8.18 4.83
CA ALA A 156 -1.35 8.14 4.44
C ALA A 156 -0.67 6.81 4.84
N PHE A 157 -1.07 6.19 5.96
CA PHE A 157 -0.64 4.85 6.34
C PHE A 157 -1.06 3.79 5.30
N MET A 158 -2.30 3.84 4.84
CA MET A 158 -2.80 2.91 3.81
C MET A 158 -2.08 3.14 2.48
N ALA A 159 -1.83 4.40 2.11
CA ALA A 159 -1.06 4.75 0.91
C ALA A 159 0.35 4.14 0.94
N GLY A 160 1.06 4.27 2.06
CA GLY A 160 2.37 3.65 2.24
C GLY A 160 2.33 2.12 2.17
N THR A 161 1.27 1.49 2.69
CA THR A 161 1.08 0.04 2.61
C THR A 161 0.92 -0.43 1.17
N VAL A 162 0.10 0.27 0.37
CA VAL A 162 -0.10 -0.03 -1.06
C VAL A 162 1.17 0.21 -1.87
N GLU A 163 1.87 1.32 -1.61
CA GLU A 163 3.14 1.66 -2.26
C GLU A 163 4.17 0.55 -2.07
N ALA A 164 4.37 0.12 -0.82
CA ALA A 164 5.33 -0.93 -0.50
C ALA A 164 4.94 -2.28 -1.12
N PHE A 165 3.64 -2.60 -1.11
CA PHE A 165 3.13 -3.82 -1.75
C PHE A 165 3.45 -3.82 -3.25
N LEU A 166 3.09 -2.76 -3.97
CA LEU A 166 3.34 -2.62 -5.41
C LEU A 166 4.84 -2.67 -5.74
N CYS A 167 5.66 -1.91 -5.00
CA CYS A 167 7.11 -1.92 -5.18
C CYS A 167 7.70 -3.31 -4.94
N GLY A 168 7.23 -4.04 -3.94
CA GLY A 168 7.70 -5.37 -3.62
C GLY A 168 7.36 -6.42 -4.69
N VAL A 169 6.22 -6.28 -5.37
CA VAL A 169 5.83 -7.15 -6.51
C VAL A 169 6.35 -6.64 -7.86
N GLN A 170 7.33 -5.72 -7.85
CA GLN A 170 8.00 -5.20 -9.06
C GLN A 170 7.13 -4.26 -9.92
N PHE A 171 6.28 -3.49 -9.27
CA PHE A 171 5.56 -2.36 -9.86
C PHE A 171 5.93 -1.07 -9.12
N PRO A 172 7.16 -0.53 -9.34
CA PRO A 172 7.59 0.70 -8.67
C PRO A 172 6.63 1.84 -8.98
N CYS A 173 6.16 2.47 -7.91
CA CYS A 173 5.18 3.56 -7.96
C CYS A 173 5.33 4.49 -6.75
N ARG A 174 4.61 5.59 -6.79
CA ARG A 174 4.36 6.49 -5.67
C ARG A 174 2.88 6.51 -5.37
N VAL A 175 2.53 6.43 -4.09
CA VAL A 175 1.13 6.48 -3.66
C VAL A 175 0.92 7.62 -2.69
N LYS A 176 -0.11 8.43 -2.94
CA LYS A 176 -0.53 9.52 -2.06
C LYS A 176 -2.01 9.39 -1.73
N ALA A 177 -2.38 9.68 -0.50
CA ALA A 177 -3.77 9.72 -0.07
C ALA A 177 -4.23 11.18 0.10
N PHE A 178 -5.40 11.51 -0.42
CA PHE A 178 -6.03 12.80 -0.22
C PHE A 178 -7.55 12.66 -0.09
N LEU A 179 -8.15 13.62 0.59
CA LEU A 179 -9.59 13.64 0.81
C LEU A 179 -10.29 14.24 -0.42
N VAL A 180 -11.36 13.58 -0.84
CA VAL A 180 -12.22 14.02 -1.93
C VAL A 180 -13.60 14.23 -1.34
N LYS A 181 -14.27 15.30 -1.75
CA LYS A 181 -15.67 15.65 -1.37
C LYS A 181 -16.04 15.38 0.09
N GLU A 182 -16.42 16.42 0.79
CA GLU A 182 -17.01 16.38 2.15
C GLU A 182 -16.24 15.61 3.23
N GLN A 183 -14.94 15.35 3.01
CA GLN A 183 -14.02 14.70 3.95
C GLN A 183 -14.35 13.22 4.29
N THR A 184 -15.24 12.57 3.56
CA THR A 184 -15.62 11.18 3.79
C THR A 184 -14.88 10.21 2.87
N THR A 185 -14.78 10.53 1.57
CA THR A 185 -14.09 9.68 0.58
C THR A 185 -12.62 10.02 0.50
N THR A 186 -11.78 9.02 0.60
CA THR A 186 -10.33 9.12 0.36
C THR A 186 -9.98 8.57 -1.01
N ALA A 187 -9.21 9.32 -1.79
CA ALA A 187 -8.60 8.84 -3.02
C ALA A 187 -7.12 8.55 -2.79
N PHE A 188 -6.69 7.40 -3.26
CA PHE A 188 -5.30 6.98 -3.32
C PHE A 188 -4.82 7.15 -4.76
N GLU A 189 -3.99 8.17 -4.98
CA GLU A 189 -3.33 8.40 -6.27
C GLU A 189 -2.11 7.49 -6.37
N ILE A 190 -2.12 6.60 -7.34
CA ILE A 190 -1.05 5.66 -7.63
C ILE A 190 -0.39 6.09 -8.93
N THR A 191 0.83 6.57 -8.88
CA THR A 191 1.61 6.99 -10.04
C THR A 191 2.75 6.01 -10.26
N PHE A 192 2.71 5.28 -11.37
CA PHE A 192 3.73 4.32 -11.75
C PHE A 192 4.95 4.99 -12.39
N GLU A 193 6.13 4.38 -12.24
CA GLU A 193 7.32 4.79 -12.96
C GLU A 193 7.23 4.42 -14.45
N ASP A 194 7.92 5.18 -15.31
CA ASP A 194 7.93 4.98 -16.77
C ASP A 194 8.35 3.56 -17.16
N SER A 195 9.27 2.96 -16.41
CA SER A 195 9.74 1.59 -16.59
C SER A 195 8.61 0.54 -16.55
N VAL A 196 7.60 0.77 -15.70
CA VAL A 196 6.42 -0.10 -15.55
C VAL A 196 5.49 0.06 -16.75
N ILE A 197 5.30 1.29 -17.19
CA ILE A 197 4.42 1.63 -18.32
C ILE A 197 4.99 1.06 -19.61
N GLU A 198 6.29 1.23 -19.86
CA GLU A 198 6.95 0.65 -21.01
C GLU A 198 6.84 -0.88 -21.03
N ARG A 199 7.03 -1.52 -19.87
CA ARG A 199 6.84 -2.96 -19.73
C ARG A 199 5.42 -3.39 -20.07
N ASP A 200 4.43 -2.66 -19.59
CA ASP A 200 3.01 -2.97 -19.82
C ASP A 200 2.66 -2.81 -21.32
N LYS A 201 3.12 -1.74 -21.98
CA LYS A 201 2.96 -1.50 -23.43
C LYS A 201 3.60 -2.61 -24.28
N ARG A 202 4.81 -3.09 -23.89
CA ARG A 202 5.46 -4.22 -24.59
C ARG A 202 4.65 -5.52 -24.47
N LEU A 203 4.04 -5.75 -23.33
CA LEU A 203 3.18 -6.93 -23.10
C LEU A 203 1.83 -6.81 -23.84
N GLU A 204 1.38 -5.61 -24.16
CA GLU A 204 0.23 -5.39 -25.03
C GLU A 204 0.51 -5.68 -26.50
N ALA A 205 1.66 -5.20 -26.97
CA ALA A 205 2.07 -5.37 -28.36
C ALA A 205 2.35 -6.85 -28.76
N ASN A 206 2.58 -7.72 -27.76
CA ASN A 206 2.89 -9.14 -27.95
C ASN A 206 1.67 -10.07 -27.80
N LYS A 207 0.46 -9.54 -27.75
CA LYS A 207 -0.81 -10.28 -27.75
C LYS A 207 -1.40 -10.34 -29.15
#